data_27854deab33d42dd4c21013c30319e74
#
_entry.id   27854deab33d42dd4c21013c30319e74
#
_cell.length_a   1.000
_cell.length_b   1.000
_cell.length_c   1.000
_cell.angle_alpha   90.00
_cell.angle_beta   90.00
_cell.angle_gamma   90.00
#
_symmetry.space_group_name_H-M   'P 1'
#
loop_
_entity.id
_entity.type
_entity.pdbx_description
1 polymer ?
#
loop_
_entity_poly.entity_id
_entity_poly.type
_entity_poly.pdbx_seq_one_letter_code
_entity_poly.pdbx_strand_id
1 'polypeptide(L)'
;MKQLILLSLCCFYCTYLHAQTEKEFGRYRPEELFMKQFPDDTIAEAVILFDEGKANFVNTNESGFNIIYERTTRIKILSEAGLKWAEFEIPFYQNGNTFEIIYDVEGFTHNMTDNMYHKTPLNAEQKYEEQINPYWKLRKIVMPDVKAGSVIELRYKLSSPRLFNLRPWNFQSNIPTVCSQFELQMIPFYVYNYLLEGARKFDENKSFTSTGPEESFHGINFRRLVHQFKMTDLPAFRDESFITCPDDYIVKLNFQLAKVNYPDGRTKEFLSTWPVLIKEYLEDESAGKFIRKCEKSAKSLLGNSISQLTDEKEKFTGIISFIKNNFNYNNRRGIYASEDLKEFIRNKHGNSANINLLLIGLLRSAGLQADPILISTRDHGKVRAAYPYMHFFNNVIACVSINGKKRLADATDAYLADNLLPIACYNELGLVMKEGDVTWLNLQSST
;
A
#
# COMPACT_ATOMS: atom_id res chain seq x y z
N MET A 1 -44.90 7.40 -49.30
CA MET A 1 -43.47 7.59 -49.06
C MET A 1 -43.10 8.69 -48.06
N LYS A 2 -43.92 9.71 -47.83
CA LYS A 2 -43.61 10.81 -46.86
C LYS A 2 -43.84 10.44 -45.40
N GLN A 3 -44.67 9.45 -45.06
CA GLN A 3 -44.92 9.02 -43.68
C GLN A 3 -43.89 8.03 -43.11
N LEU A 4 -43.11 7.32 -43.95
CA LEU A 4 -42.06 6.41 -43.51
C LEU A 4 -40.77 7.12 -43.12
N ILE A 5 -40.54 8.35 -43.59
CA ILE A 5 -39.33 9.13 -43.29
C ILE A 5 -39.46 9.82 -41.92
N LEU A 6 -40.67 10.12 -41.46
CA LEU A 6 -40.88 10.77 -40.15
C LEU A 6 -40.69 9.79 -38.97
N LEU A 7 -40.99 8.49 -39.17
CA LEU A 7 -40.78 7.49 -38.10
C LEU A 7 -39.31 7.10 -37.92
N SER A 8 -38.50 7.20 -38.99
CA SER A 8 -37.05 6.92 -38.92
C SER A 8 -36.26 8.03 -38.23
N LEU A 9 -36.72 9.29 -38.31
CA LEU A 9 -36.07 10.41 -37.61
C LEU A 9 -36.35 10.43 -36.09
N CYS A 10 -37.50 9.93 -35.64
CA CYS A 10 -37.81 9.85 -34.21
C CYS A 10 -37.02 8.76 -33.48
N CYS A 11 -36.67 7.66 -34.16
CA CYS A 11 -35.83 6.60 -33.53
C CYS A 11 -34.35 6.96 -33.41
N PHE A 12 -33.86 7.89 -34.23
CA PHE A 12 -32.47 8.34 -34.13
C PHE A 12 -32.20 9.42 -33.05
N TYR A 13 -33.24 10.08 -32.56
CA TYR A 13 -33.12 11.08 -31.49
C TYR A 13 -33.22 10.49 -30.09
N CYS A 14 -33.65 9.23 -29.91
CA CYS A 14 -33.72 8.58 -28.60
C CYS A 14 -32.40 7.96 -28.12
N THR A 15 -31.34 7.91 -28.94
CA THR A 15 -30.08 7.28 -28.57
C THR A 15 -28.97 8.24 -28.14
N TYR A 16 -29.22 9.55 -28.10
CA TYR A 16 -28.24 10.55 -27.73
C TYR A 16 -28.50 11.29 -26.40
N LEU A 17 -29.46 10.84 -25.61
CA LEU A 17 -29.66 11.39 -24.25
C LEU A 17 -29.13 10.45 -23.16
N HIS A 18 -27.94 9.88 -23.34
CA HIS A 18 -27.08 9.64 -22.21
C HIS A 18 -26.28 10.92 -21.98
N ALA A 19 -26.98 11.97 -21.56
CA ALA A 19 -26.35 13.08 -20.91
C ALA A 19 -25.58 12.49 -19.73
N GLN A 20 -24.25 12.56 -19.75
CA GLN A 20 -23.42 12.51 -18.56
C GLN A 20 -23.93 13.65 -17.67
N THR A 21 -24.97 13.36 -16.87
CA THR A 21 -25.34 14.25 -15.77
C THR A 21 -24.16 14.22 -14.83
N GLU A 22 -23.36 15.28 -14.85
CA GLU A 22 -22.35 15.51 -13.83
C GLU A 22 -22.95 15.21 -12.48
N LYS A 23 -22.30 14.34 -11.73
CA LYS A 23 -22.70 13.97 -10.38
C LYS A 23 -22.39 15.18 -9.49
N GLU A 24 -23.33 16.11 -9.37
CA GLU A 24 -23.13 17.34 -8.61
C GLU A 24 -23.03 17.03 -7.12
N PHE A 25 -21.91 17.33 -6.52
CA PHE A 25 -21.70 17.25 -5.08
C PHE A 25 -22.70 18.13 -4.33
N GLY A 26 -23.27 17.60 -3.25
CA GLY A 26 -24.26 18.29 -2.44
C GLY A 26 -25.68 18.25 -2.99
N ARG A 27 -25.93 17.57 -4.11
CA ARG A 27 -27.27 17.32 -4.67
C ARG A 27 -27.57 15.84 -4.67
N TYR A 28 -28.77 15.46 -4.25
CA TYR A 28 -29.23 14.09 -4.30
C TYR A 28 -29.96 13.78 -5.60
N ARG A 29 -30.00 12.49 -5.94
CA ARG A 29 -30.87 11.98 -7.00
C ARG A 29 -31.99 11.16 -6.35
N PRO A 30 -33.27 11.36 -6.78
CA PRO A 30 -34.38 10.62 -6.20
C PRO A 30 -34.18 9.10 -6.22
N GLU A 31 -33.66 8.55 -7.32
CA GLU A 31 -33.38 7.12 -7.48
C GLU A 31 -32.38 6.59 -6.46
N GLU A 32 -31.36 7.40 -6.09
CA GLU A 32 -30.36 7.03 -5.07
C GLU A 32 -30.97 7.07 -3.68
N LEU A 33 -31.79 8.09 -3.40
CA LEU A 33 -32.38 8.28 -2.07
C LEU A 33 -33.46 7.24 -1.78
N PHE A 34 -34.28 6.88 -2.78
CA PHE A 34 -35.35 5.89 -2.63
C PHE A 34 -34.91 4.44 -2.83
N MET A 35 -33.64 4.19 -3.18
CA MET A 35 -33.08 2.85 -3.28
C MET A 35 -33.18 2.13 -1.94
N LYS A 36 -33.91 1.00 -1.91
CA LYS A 36 -34.07 0.15 -0.71
C LYS A 36 -33.13 -1.03 -0.68
N GLN A 37 -32.70 -1.46 -1.85
CA GLN A 37 -31.83 -2.62 -2.05
C GLN A 37 -30.99 -2.41 -3.30
N PHE A 38 -29.76 -2.93 -3.31
CA PHE A 38 -28.93 -2.91 -4.50
C PHE A 38 -29.24 -4.16 -5.34
N PRO A 39 -29.63 -4.02 -6.62
CA PRO A 39 -30.12 -5.17 -7.40
C PRO A 39 -29.10 -6.28 -7.59
N ASP A 40 -27.83 -5.90 -7.82
CA ASP A 40 -26.75 -6.85 -8.12
C ASP A 40 -26.16 -7.52 -6.86
N ASP A 41 -26.47 -6.98 -5.67
CA ASP A 41 -26.09 -7.55 -4.38
C ASP A 41 -27.15 -7.26 -3.33
N THR A 42 -28.15 -8.14 -3.25
CA THR A 42 -29.35 -7.95 -2.41
C THR A 42 -29.06 -8.03 -0.92
N ILE A 43 -27.90 -8.50 -0.50
CA ILE A 43 -27.48 -8.56 0.90
C ILE A 43 -26.48 -7.43 1.26
N ALA A 44 -26.19 -6.52 0.32
CA ALA A 44 -25.32 -5.40 0.58
C ALA A 44 -25.91 -4.50 1.68
N GLU A 45 -25.08 -4.16 2.65
CA GLU A 45 -25.46 -3.26 3.75
C GLU A 45 -25.37 -1.77 3.37
N ALA A 46 -24.54 -1.48 2.37
CA ALA A 46 -24.32 -0.17 1.75
C ALA A 46 -23.79 -0.35 0.33
N VAL A 47 -23.80 0.70 -0.48
CA VAL A 47 -23.22 0.71 -1.84
C VAL A 47 -22.56 2.05 -2.12
N ILE A 48 -21.33 2.00 -2.67
CA ILE A 48 -20.66 3.19 -3.19
C ILE A 48 -21.27 3.52 -4.55
N LEU A 49 -21.99 4.63 -4.62
CA LEU A 49 -22.63 5.09 -5.85
C LEU A 49 -21.60 5.68 -6.81
N PHE A 50 -20.64 6.42 -6.28
CA PHE A 50 -19.41 6.80 -6.97
C PHE A 50 -18.27 7.09 -5.99
N ASP A 51 -17.04 6.88 -6.46
CA ASP A 51 -15.80 7.24 -5.79
C ASP A 51 -14.86 7.84 -6.83
N GLU A 52 -14.55 9.11 -6.69
CA GLU A 52 -13.79 9.88 -7.66
C GLU A 52 -12.52 10.42 -7.00
N GLY A 53 -11.38 10.10 -7.58
CA GLY A 53 -10.07 10.56 -7.13
C GLY A 53 -9.35 11.35 -8.20
N LYS A 54 -8.59 12.35 -7.75
CA LYS A 54 -7.68 13.10 -8.61
C LYS A 54 -6.36 13.32 -7.90
N ALA A 55 -5.25 13.17 -8.61
CA ALA A 55 -3.94 13.55 -8.15
C ALA A 55 -3.29 14.52 -9.14
N ASN A 56 -2.79 15.63 -8.64
CA ASN A 56 -2.08 16.62 -9.44
C ASN A 56 -0.86 17.16 -8.70
N PHE A 57 0.09 17.74 -9.43
CA PHE A 57 1.30 18.35 -8.91
C PHE A 57 1.13 19.86 -8.85
N VAL A 58 1.32 20.45 -7.67
CA VAL A 58 1.24 21.90 -7.46
C VAL A 58 2.59 22.41 -6.99
N ASN A 59 3.10 23.43 -7.67
CA ASN A 59 4.35 24.09 -7.31
C ASN A 59 4.21 24.83 -5.97
N THR A 60 5.16 24.61 -5.06
CA THR A 60 5.18 25.19 -3.70
C THR A 60 6.19 26.35 -3.56
N ASN A 61 6.60 26.97 -4.66
CA ASN A 61 7.45 28.17 -4.79
C ASN A 61 8.92 28.04 -4.38
N GLU A 62 9.31 27.23 -3.40
CA GLU A 62 10.71 27.18 -2.93
C GLU A 62 11.31 25.78 -2.93
N SER A 63 10.51 24.73 -2.84
CA SER A 63 10.99 23.35 -2.63
C SER A 63 10.57 22.35 -3.70
N GLY A 64 9.95 22.80 -4.79
CA GLY A 64 9.46 21.92 -5.86
C GLY A 64 7.94 21.75 -5.83
N PHE A 65 7.47 20.51 -5.90
CA PHE A 65 6.05 20.19 -6.04
C PHE A 65 5.53 19.42 -4.84
N ASN A 66 4.29 19.71 -4.47
CA ASN A 66 3.46 18.79 -3.66
C ASN A 66 2.48 18.06 -4.58
N ILE A 67 2.06 16.87 -4.18
CA ILE A 67 0.95 16.19 -4.79
C ILE A 67 -0.31 16.58 -4.03
N ILE A 68 -1.31 17.06 -4.76
CA ILE A 68 -2.64 17.33 -4.22
C ILE A 68 -3.54 16.18 -4.65
N TYR A 69 -4.05 15.45 -3.66
CA TYR A 69 -5.08 14.44 -3.83
C TYR A 69 -6.44 15.08 -3.52
N GLU A 70 -7.39 14.89 -4.41
CA GLU A 70 -8.79 15.25 -4.22
C GLU A 70 -9.60 13.96 -4.27
N ARG A 71 -10.51 13.76 -3.33
CA ARG A 71 -11.43 12.62 -3.35
C ARG A 71 -12.84 13.10 -3.09
N THR A 72 -13.79 12.58 -3.88
CA THR A 72 -15.23 12.74 -3.69
C THR A 72 -15.86 11.37 -3.70
N THR A 73 -16.60 11.03 -2.66
CA THR A 73 -17.30 9.75 -2.57
C THR A 73 -18.76 9.94 -2.15
N ARG A 74 -19.64 9.09 -2.67
CA ARG A 74 -21.06 9.05 -2.31
C ARG A 74 -21.44 7.62 -2.01
N ILE A 75 -22.05 7.40 -0.84
CA ILE A 75 -22.45 6.08 -0.36
C ILE A 75 -23.93 6.09 -0.01
N LYS A 76 -24.65 5.08 -0.47
CA LYS A 76 -26.02 4.76 -0.02
C LYS A 76 -25.93 3.76 1.13
N ILE A 77 -26.54 4.10 2.25
CA ILE A 77 -26.71 3.21 3.40
C ILE A 77 -28.02 2.46 3.21
N LEU A 78 -27.97 1.13 3.15
CA LEU A 78 -29.12 0.30 2.86
C LEU A 78 -29.75 -0.30 4.12
N SER A 79 -28.95 -0.53 5.16
CA SER A 79 -29.40 -1.17 6.39
C SER A 79 -28.67 -0.61 7.62
N GLU A 80 -29.13 -0.98 8.82
CA GLU A 80 -28.45 -0.63 10.07
C GLU A 80 -27.01 -1.17 10.14
N ALA A 81 -26.75 -2.35 9.56
CA ALA A 81 -25.38 -2.89 9.47
C ALA A 81 -24.44 -2.00 8.62
N GLY A 82 -25.02 -1.19 7.71
CA GLY A 82 -24.29 -0.26 6.86
C GLY A 82 -23.88 1.05 7.57
N LEU A 83 -24.34 1.33 8.78
CA LEU A 83 -24.02 2.57 9.50
C LEU A 83 -22.52 2.76 9.75
N LYS A 84 -21.75 1.69 9.83
CA LYS A 84 -20.28 1.74 9.94
C LYS A 84 -19.60 2.47 8.77
N TRP A 85 -20.25 2.52 7.60
CA TRP A 85 -19.74 3.24 6.42
C TRP A 85 -19.94 4.76 6.50
N ALA A 86 -20.57 5.24 7.57
CA ALA A 86 -20.66 6.67 7.87
C ALA A 86 -19.38 7.24 8.51
N GLU A 87 -18.42 6.40 8.90
CA GLU A 87 -17.13 6.80 9.40
C GLU A 87 -16.08 6.64 8.30
N PHE A 88 -15.44 7.74 7.95
CA PHE A 88 -14.33 7.76 6.99
C PHE A 88 -13.00 7.89 7.73
N GLU A 89 -12.05 7.06 7.35
CA GLU A 89 -10.70 7.04 7.90
C GLU A 89 -9.70 7.49 6.85
N ILE A 90 -9.00 8.60 7.11
CA ILE A 90 -8.01 9.17 6.19
C ILE A 90 -6.64 9.11 6.87
N PRO A 91 -5.78 8.13 6.53
CA PRO A 91 -4.42 8.09 7.03
C PRO A 91 -3.59 9.21 6.43
N PHE A 92 -2.77 9.86 7.24
CA PHE A 92 -1.85 10.90 6.79
C PHE A 92 -0.51 10.82 7.50
N TYR A 93 0.55 11.22 6.79
CA TYR A 93 1.93 11.13 7.28
C TYR A 93 2.34 12.37 8.06
N GLN A 94 3.08 12.15 9.15
CA GLN A 94 3.68 13.24 9.92
C GLN A 94 5.00 12.78 10.54
N ASN A 95 6.11 13.39 10.11
CA ASN A 95 7.43 13.16 10.69
C ASN A 95 8.28 14.43 10.61
N GLY A 96 8.52 15.06 11.77
CA GLY A 96 9.26 16.31 11.83
C GLY A 96 8.67 17.39 10.91
N ASN A 97 9.48 17.89 9.98
CA ASN A 97 9.07 18.90 9.00
C ASN A 97 8.36 18.33 7.76
N THR A 98 8.27 17.02 7.62
CA THR A 98 7.58 16.37 6.51
C THR A 98 6.21 15.89 7.00
N PHE A 99 5.15 16.54 6.53
CA PHE A 99 3.78 16.19 6.92
C PHE A 99 2.81 16.39 5.76
N GLU A 100 1.78 15.58 5.77
CA GLU A 100 0.62 15.72 4.89
C GLU A 100 -0.46 16.55 5.57
N ILE A 101 -1.21 17.32 4.78
CA ILE A 101 -2.27 18.19 5.29
C ILE A 101 -3.59 17.79 4.63
N ILE A 102 -4.60 17.50 5.43
CA ILE A 102 -5.99 17.30 4.99
C ILE A 102 -6.74 18.61 5.15
N TYR A 103 -7.36 19.09 4.09
CA TYR A 103 -8.07 20.37 4.04
C TYR A 103 -9.25 20.32 3.06
N ASP A 104 -10.04 21.39 2.99
CA ASP A 104 -11.25 21.49 2.15
C ASP A 104 -12.20 20.28 2.37
N VAL A 105 -12.40 19.91 3.63
CA VAL A 105 -13.28 18.80 4.01
C VAL A 105 -14.72 19.30 4.02
N GLU A 106 -15.57 18.72 3.18
CA GLU A 106 -17.00 18.99 3.13
C GLU A 106 -17.77 17.69 3.03
N GLY A 107 -18.95 17.64 3.63
CA GLY A 107 -19.81 16.47 3.57
C GLY A 107 -21.27 16.79 3.83
N PHE A 108 -22.13 15.89 3.38
CA PHE A 108 -23.56 16.01 3.57
C PHE A 108 -24.19 14.63 3.80
N THR A 109 -25.20 14.60 4.67
CA THR A 109 -26.12 13.47 4.78
C THR A 109 -27.46 13.89 4.22
N HIS A 110 -27.97 13.11 3.28
CA HIS A 110 -29.26 13.29 2.65
C HIS A 110 -30.23 12.25 3.19
N ASN A 111 -31.32 12.71 3.76
CA ASN A 111 -32.35 11.88 4.36
C ASN A 111 -33.74 12.18 3.78
N MET A 112 -34.60 11.17 3.77
CA MET A 112 -36.03 11.35 3.62
C MET A 112 -36.71 10.94 4.92
N THR A 113 -37.49 11.85 5.51
CA THR A 113 -38.29 11.59 6.73
C THR A 113 -39.66 12.17 6.53
N ASP A 114 -40.72 11.38 6.72
CA ASP A 114 -42.12 11.77 6.55
C ASP A 114 -42.40 12.44 5.19
N ASN A 115 -41.78 11.90 4.12
CA ASN A 115 -41.80 12.43 2.75
C ASN A 115 -41.21 13.82 2.59
N MET A 116 -40.45 14.31 3.57
CA MET A 116 -39.68 15.54 3.49
C MET A 116 -38.18 15.23 3.34
N TYR A 117 -37.54 15.99 2.44
CA TYR A 117 -36.12 15.93 2.24
C TYR A 117 -35.37 16.76 3.28
N HIS A 118 -34.35 16.17 3.90
CA HIS A 118 -33.45 16.81 4.85
C HIS A 118 -32.01 16.64 4.38
N LYS A 119 -31.26 17.74 4.44
CA LYS A 119 -29.81 17.76 4.16
C LYS A 119 -29.07 18.27 5.39
N THR A 120 -28.26 17.41 5.99
CA THR A 120 -27.47 17.74 7.17
C THR A 120 -26.00 17.92 6.77
N PRO A 121 -25.41 19.12 6.93
CA PRO A 121 -24.00 19.35 6.60
C PRO A 121 -23.08 18.73 7.66
N LEU A 122 -21.90 18.28 7.23
CA LEU A 122 -20.81 17.85 8.10
C LEU A 122 -20.24 19.07 8.85
N ASN A 123 -20.02 18.93 10.15
CA ASN A 123 -19.21 19.90 10.89
C ASN A 123 -17.72 19.57 10.74
N ALA A 124 -17.08 20.19 9.74
CA ALA A 124 -15.67 19.95 9.42
C ALA A 124 -14.66 20.48 10.45
N GLU A 125 -15.12 21.28 11.43
CA GLU A 125 -14.27 21.79 12.53
C GLU A 125 -13.95 20.70 13.56
N GLN A 126 -14.81 19.69 13.68
CA GLN A 126 -14.57 18.54 14.55
C GLN A 126 -13.52 17.62 13.93
N LYS A 127 -12.32 17.62 14.51
CA LYS A 127 -11.19 16.81 14.05
C LYS A 127 -10.89 15.74 15.07
N TYR A 128 -11.14 14.50 14.72
CA TYR A 128 -10.73 13.34 15.52
C TYR A 128 -9.48 12.73 14.86
N GLU A 129 -8.35 12.81 15.56
CA GLU A 129 -7.09 12.26 15.05
C GLU A 129 -6.53 11.24 16.04
N GLU A 130 -6.13 10.09 15.51
CA GLU A 130 -5.54 8.99 16.25
C GLU A 130 -4.12 8.72 15.74
N GLN A 131 -3.18 8.43 16.64
CA GLN A 131 -1.82 8.05 16.28
C GLN A 131 -1.78 6.56 15.98
N ILE A 132 -1.49 6.18 14.73
CA ILE A 132 -1.33 4.76 14.33
C ILE A 132 0.07 4.25 14.72
N ASN A 133 1.10 5.05 14.43
CA ASN A 133 2.50 4.75 14.73
C ASN A 133 3.31 6.06 14.74
N PRO A 134 4.64 6.07 15.00
CA PRO A 134 5.42 7.30 15.08
C PRO A 134 5.34 8.25 13.88
N TYR A 135 4.93 7.73 12.71
CA TYR A 135 4.94 8.46 11.44
C TYR A 135 3.57 8.65 10.81
N TRP A 136 2.55 7.92 11.26
CA TRP A 136 1.24 7.94 10.65
C TRP A 136 0.17 8.26 11.68
N LYS A 137 -0.73 9.14 11.27
CA LYS A 137 -1.98 9.45 11.97
C LYS A 137 -3.17 9.08 11.11
N LEU A 138 -4.31 8.94 11.74
CA LEU A 138 -5.61 8.68 11.13
C LEU A 138 -6.55 9.83 11.49
N ARG A 139 -7.11 10.50 10.49
CA ARG A 139 -8.23 11.42 10.70
C ARG A 139 -9.52 10.67 10.49
N LYS A 140 -10.36 10.67 11.51
CA LYS A 140 -11.71 10.10 11.48
C LYS A 140 -12.73 11.20 11.23
N ILE A 141 -13.61 10.96 10.27
CA ILE A 141 -14.71 11.86 9.90
C ILE A 141 -15.99 11.04 10.02
N VAL A 142 -16.85 11.45 10.95
CA VAL A 142 -18.14 10.79 11.18
C VAL A 142 -19.24 11.65 10.56
N MET A 143 -19.99 11.08 9.63
CA MET A 143 -21.10 11.77 8.98
C MET A 143 -22.27 11.94 9.95
N PRO A 144 -22.88 13.15 10.04
CA PRO A 144 -23.97 13.42 10.97
C PRO A 144 -25.26 12.77 10.49
N ASP A 145 -26.18 12.49 11.43
CA ASP A 145 -27.58 12.14 11.18
C ASP A 145 -27.81 10.97 10.19
N VAL A 146 -26.90 9.98 10.21
CA VAL A 146 -26.96 8.82 9.32
C VAL A 146 -27.88 7.75 9.88
N LYS A 147 -28.75 7.21 9.01
CA LYS A 147 -29.66 6.09 9.29
C LYS A 147 -29.78 5.17 8.08
N ALA A 148 -30.38 4.02 8.25
CA ALA A 148 -30.74 3.18 7.11
C ALA A 148 -31.61 3.98 6.12
N GLY A 149 -31.22 3.97 4.85
CA GLY A 149 -31.84 4.79 3.79
C GLY A 149 -31.12 6.11 3.50
N SER A 150 -30.17 6.56 4.31
CA SER A 150 -29.38 7.78 4.04
C SER A 150 -28.49 7.63 2.80
N VAL A 151 -28.25 8.76 2.12
CA VAL A 151 -27.16 8.93 1.17
C VAL A 151 -26.16 9.90 1.80
N ILE A 152 -24.90 9.52 1.89
CA ILE A 152 -23.83 10.34 2.43
C ILE A 152 -22.86 10.73 1.35
N GLU A 153 -22.33 11.93 1.44
CA GLU A 153 -21.27 12.45 0.55
C GLU A 153 -20.15 13.06 1.35
N LEU A 154 -18.93 12.76 0.93
CA LEU A 154 -17.73 13.39 1.47
C LEU A 154 -16.82 13.80 0.34
N ARG A 155 -16.24 15.00 0.42
CA ARG A 155 -15.08 15.40 -0.38
C ARG A 155 -14.00 15.99 0.52
N TYR A 156 -12.76 15.80 0.13
CA TYR A 156 -11.62 16.39 0.82
C TYR A 156 -10.42 16.51 -0.13
N LYS A 157 -9.47 17.35 0.28
CA LYS A 157 -8.15 17.42 -0.33
C LYS A 157 -7.07 17.01 0.67
N LEU A 158 -5.99 16.43 0.13
CA LEU A 158 -4.80 16.10 0.88
C LEU A 158 -3.57 16.60 0.12
N SER A 159 -2.77 17.45 0.75
CA SER A 159 -1.47 17.87 0.22
C SER A 159 -0.36 17.00 0.78
N SER A 160 0.46 16.44 -0.11
CA SER A 160 1.58 15.56 0.24
C SER A 160 2.89 16.04 -0.39
N PRO A 161 3.95 16.26 0.38
CA PRO A 161 5.29 16.51 -0.14
C PRO A 161 6.01 15.21 -0.55
N ARG A 162 5.35 14.05 -0.39
CA ARG A 162 5.94 12.72 -0.55
C ARG A 162 5.85 12.24 -2.01
N LEU A 163 6.65 12.85 -2.89
CA LEU A 163 6.65 12.56 -4.32
C LEU A 163 7.02 11.11 -4.68
N PHE A 164 7.78 10.42 -3.82
CA PHE A 164 8.16 9.03 -4.04
C PHE A 164 7.01 8.02 -3.83
N ASN A 165 5.99 8.41 -3.06
CA ASN A 165 4.93 7.52 -2.62
C ASN A 165 3.58 8.08 -3.06
N LEU A 166 3.31 8.06 -4.35
CA LEU A 166 1.98 8.38 -4.87
C LEU A 166 0.99 7.36 -4.33
N ARG A 167 -0.10 7.85 -3.72
CA ARG A 167 -1.08 7.00 -3.03
C ARG A 167 -1.76 6.06 -4.02
N PRO A 168 -1.94 4.78 -3.68
CA PRO A 168 -2.71 3.87 -4.50
C PRO A 168 -4.18 4.30 -4.57
N TRP A 169 -4.86 3.88 -5.64
CA TRP A 169 -6.30 4.04 -5.79
C TRP A 169 -6.98 2.68 -5.79
N ASN A 170 -7.84 2.46 -4.80
CA ASN A 170 -8.65 1.25 -4.69
C ASN A 170 -9.95 1.47 -5.46
N PHE A 171 -10.15 0.76 -6.56
CA PHE A 171 -11.41 0.78 -7.31
C PHE A 171 -12.50 -0.03 -6.61
N GLN A 172 -12.12 -1.12 -5.98
CA GLN A 172 -13.01 -2.05 -5.29
C GLN A 172 -13.00 -1.82 -3.78
N SER A 173 -14.12 -2.07 -3.14
CA SER A 173 -14.33 -1.97 -1.69
C SER A 173 -15.00 -3.24 -1.14
N ASN A 174 -15.17 -3.32 0.18
CA ASN A 174 -15.92 -4.38 0.85
C ASN A 174 -17.45 -4.24 0.67
N ILE A 175 -17.91 -3.18 0.01
CA ILE A 175 -19.29 -3.02 -0.47
C ILE A 175 -19.27 -2.80 -1.98
N PRO A 176 -20.39 -3.10 -2.68
CA PRO A 176 -20.47 -2.88 -4.13
C PRO A 176 -20.16 -1.44 -4.50
N THR A 177 -19.50 -1.25 -5.64
CA THR A 177 -19.14 0.06 -6.17
C THR A 177 -19.68 0.22 -7.59
N VAL A 178 -20.63 1.14 -7.78
CA VAL A 178 -21.27 1.39 -9.08
C VAL A 178 -20.29 2.04 -10.04
N CYS A 179 -19.52 3.03 -9.57
CA CYS A 179 -18.53 3.71 -10.40
C CYS A 179 -17.36 4.17 -9.55
N SER A 180 -16.16 3.80 -9.95
CA SER A 180 -14.90 4.31 -9.39
C SER A 180 -14.02 4.85 -10.52
N GLN A 181 -13.50 6.05 -10.34
CA GLN A 181 -12.62 6.69 -11.32
C GLN A 181 -11.45 7.41 -10.66
N PHE A 182 -10.32 7.42 -11.34
CA PHE A 182 -9.13 8.10 -10.89
C PHE A 182 -8.47 8.86 -12.03
N GLU A 183 -8.15 10.15 -11.78
CA GLU A 183 -7.43 11.00 -12.71
C GLU A 183 -6.06 11.35 -12.14
N LEU A 184 -5.00 11.10 -12.91
CA LEU A 184 -3.63 11.49 -12.59
C LEU A 184 -3.14 12.52 -13.59
N GLN A 185 -2.83 13.73 -13.12
CA GLN A 185 -2.28 14.82 -13.94
C GLN A 185 -0.78 14.92 -13.73
N MET A 186 -0.02 14.37 -14.67
CA MET A 186 1.44 14.30 -14.63
C MET A 186 2.10 15.57 -15.19
N ILE A 187 3.25 15.91 -14.59
CA ILE A 187 4.18 16.94 -15.11
C ILE A 187 5.46 16.27 -15.61
N PRO A 188 6.25 16.88 -16.50
CA PRO A 188 7.39 16.21 -17.14
C PRO A 188 8.56 15.89 -16.18
N PHE A 189 8.53 16.45 -14.98
CA PHE A 189 9.61 16.30 -14.00
C PHE A 189 9.58 14.97 -13.26
N TYR A 190 8.43 14.29 -13.19
CA TYR A 190 8.27 13.01 -12.50
C TYR A 190 7.62 11.99 -13.43
N VAL A 191 8.24 10.83 -13.56
CA VAL A 191 7.72 9.70 -14.34
C VAL A 191 7.35 8.59 -13.37
N TYR A 192 6.10 8.14 -13.42
CA TYR A 192 5.62 7.01 -12.63
C TYR A 192 5.21 5.86 -13.55
N ASN A 193 5.59 4.66 -13.14
CA ASN A 193 4.94 3.46 -13.62
C ASN A 193 3.70 3.20 -12.76
N TYR A 194 2.68 2.63 -13.36
CA TYR A 194 1.50 2.19 -12.63
C TYR A 194 1.23 0.70 -12.89
N LEU A 195 0.74 0.03 -11.85
CA LEU A 195 0.41 -1.38 -11.87
C LEU A 195 -1.03 -1.56 -11.41
N LEU A 196 -1.87 -2.11 -12.28
CA LEU A 196 -3.21 -2.56 -11.90
C LEU A 196 -3.09 -3.93 -11.24
N GLU A 197 -3.56 -4.04 -10.01
CA GLU A 197 -3.69 -5.29 -9.27
C GLU A 197 -5.15 -5.74 -9.21
N GLY A 198 -5.36 -7.01 -8.86
CA GLY A 198 -6.68 -7.64 -8.88
C GLY A 198 -7.01 -8.31 -10.21
N ALA A 199 -8.18 -8.92 -10.28
CA ALA A 199 -8.56 -9.82 -11.39
C ALA A 199 -9.27 -9.13 -12.56
N ARG A 200 -9.38 -7.80 -12.56
CA ARG A 200 -10.19 -7.05 -13.54
C ARG A 200 -9.34 -6.05 -14.33
N LYS A 201 -9.71 -5.79 -15.58
CA LYS A 201 -9.15 -4.72 -16.42
C LYS A 201 -9.97 -3.45 -16.25
N PHE A 202 -9.39 -2.30 -16.62
CA PHE A 202 -10.13 -1.03 -16.69
C PHE A 202 -11.24 -1.11 -17.73
N ASP A 203 -12.39 -0.54 -17.42
CA ASP A 203 -13.45 -0.31 -18.39
C ASP A 203 -13.07 0.87 -19.30
N GLU A 204 -12.44 1.90 -18.75
CA GLU A 204 -11.84 2.99 -19.50
C GLU A 204 -10.42 3.28 -18.99
N ASN A 205 -9.48 3.44 -19.94
CA ASN A 205 -8.11 3.90 -19.68
C ASN A 205 -7.73 4.86 -20.80
N LYS A 206 -7.65 6.14 -20.49
CA LYS A 206 -7.37 7.20 -21.46
C LYS A 206 -6.15 8.00 -21.02
N SER A 207 -5.33 8.42 -22.00
CA SER A 207 -4.20 9.32 -21.76
C SER A 207 -4.17 10.39 -22.84
N PHE A 208 -4.08 11.64 -22.41
CA PHE A 208 -4.06 12.78 -23.32
C PHE A 208 -3.33 13.96 -22.70
N THR A 209 -2.81 14.84 -23.55
CA THR A 209 -2.25 16.12 -23.11
C THR A 209 -3.39 17.08 -22.75
N SER A 210 -3.28 17.76 -21.60
CA SER A 210 -4.30 18.70 -21.17
C SER A 210 -4.50 19.85 -22.19
N THR A 211 -5.75 20.25 -22.37
CA THR A 211 -6.12 21.40 -23.22
C THR A 211 -6.03 22.74 -22.49
N GLY A 212 -5.69 22.73 -21.19
CA GLY A 212 -5.49 23.93 -20.38
C GLY A 212 -4.31 24.80 -20.83
N PRO A 213 -4.08 25.91 -20.14
CA PRO A 213 -2.94 26.78 -20.42
C PRO A 213 -1.63 26.03 -20.24
N GLU A 214 -0.61 26.47 -20.97
CA GLU A 214 0.76 26.00 -20.77
C GLU A 214 1.29 26.51 -19.42
N GLU A 215 1.91 25.61 -18.66
CA GLU A 215 2.54 25.93 -17.37
C GLU A 215 4.04 26.10 -17.57
N SER A 216 4.70 26.82 -16.66
CA SER A 216 6.15 27.01 -16.70
C SER A 216 6.78 26.75 -15.33
N PHE A 217 7.91 26.05 -15.32
CA PHE A 217 8.73 25.82 -14.13
C PHE A 217 10.21 25.88 -14.49
N HIS A 218 10.95 26.79 -13.83
CA HIS A 218 12.37 27.07 -14.13
C HIS A 218 12.67 27.28 -15.63
N GLY A 219 11.79 27.99 -16.34
CA GLY A 219 11.95 28.29 -17.77
C GLY A 219 11.56 27.14 -18.71
N ILE A 220 11.10 26.01 -18.20
CA ILE A 220 10.58 24.91 -19.00
C ILE A 220 9.07 25.04 -19.09
N ASN A 221 8.57 25.23 -20.32
CA ASN A 221 7.14 25.25 -20.58
C ASN A 221 6.63 23.85 -20.84
N PHE A 222 5.47 23.51 -20.30
CA PHE A 222 4.88 22.20 -20.44
C PHE A 222 3.36 22.22 -20.33
N ARG A 223 2.73 21.14 -20.82
CA ARG A 223 1.34 20.80 -20.58
C ARG A 223 1.29 19.48 -19.81
N ARG A 224 0.28 19.33 -18.98
CA ARG A 224 0.10 18.10 -18.20
C ARG A 224 -0.27 16.94 -19.08
N LEU A 225 0.28 15.77 -18.81
CA LEU A 225 -0.21 14.49 -19.33
C LEU A 225 -1.25 13.96 -18.35
N VAL A 226 -2.48 13.80 -18.82
CA VAL A 226 -3.62 13.35 -18.01
C VAL A 226 -3.86 11.89 -18.29
N HIS A 227 -3.89 11.07 -17.23
CA HIS A 227 -4.32 9.68 -17.28
C HIS A 227 -5.65 9.56 -16.55
N GLN A 228 -6.64 8.94 -17.19
CA GLN A 228 -7.95 8.68 -16.62
C GLN A 228 -8.23 7.19 -16.62
N PHE A 229 -8.59 6.67 -15.45
CA PHE A 229 -8.91 5.28 -15.23
C PHE A 229 -10.32 5.18 -14.65
N LYS A 230 -11.14 4.28 -15.17
CA LYS A 230 -12.51 4.10 -14.70
C LYS A 230 -12.87 2.63 -14.68
N MET A 231 -13.63 2.27 -13.65
CA MET A 231 -14.29 0.98 -13.49
C MET A 231 -15.71 1.17 -13.00
N THR A 232 -16.59 0.31 -13.46
CA THR A 232 -18.02 0.30 -13.10
C THR A 232 -18.43 -1.08 -12.63
N ASP A 233 -19.52 -1.15 -11.90
CA ASP A 233 -20.19 -2.40 -11.49
C ASP A 233 -19.22 -3.39 -10.82
N LEU A 234 -18.45 -2.88 -9.85
CA LEU A 234 -17.52 -3.67 -9.06
C LEU A 234 -18.27 -4.37 -7.93
N PRO A 235 -18.19 -5.71 -7.84
CA PRO A 235 -18.79 -6.43 -6.73
C PRO A 235 -18.08 -6.08 -5.41
N ALA A 236 -18.77 -6.27 -4.30
CA ALA A 236 -18.15 -6.21 -2.98
C ALA A 236 -17.00 -7.22 -2.90
N PHE A 237 -15.82 -6.76 -2.45
CA PHE A 237 -14.79 -7.69 -2.03
C PHE A 237 -15.22 -8.32 -0.72
N ARG A 238 -15.43 -9.64 -0.73
CA ARG A 238 -15.77 -10.40 0.46
C ARG A 238 -14.57 -11.25 0.86
N ASP A 239 -14.15 -11.05 2.10
CA ASP A 239 -13.07 -11.83 2.67
C ASP A 239 -13.51 -13.30 2.79
N GLU A 240 -12.70 -14.20 2.23
CA GLU A 240 -12.92 -15.64 2.29
C GLU A 240 -11.97 -16.28 3.31
N SER A 241 -12.45 -17.35 3.96
CA SER A 241 -11.68 -18.10 4.97
C SER A 241 -10.42 -18.68 4.37
N PHE A 242 -9.32 -18.22 4.26
CA PHE A 242 -8.03 -18.68 3.71
C PHE A 242 -7.34 -17.63 2.80
N ILE A 243 -7.93 -16.45 2.60
CA ILE A 243 -7.22 -15.34 1.96
C ILE A 243 -6.06 -14.93 2.88
N THR A 244 -4.88 -14.83 2.31
CA THR A 244 -3.67 -14.43 3.05
C THR A 244 -3.63 -12.93 3.33
N CYS A 245 -3.92 -12.14 2.31
CA CYS A 245 -3.97 -10.68 2.37
C CYS A 245 -5.05 -10.18 1.41
N PRO A 246 -6.11 -9.54 1.90
CA PRO A 246 -7.16 -8.94 1.06
C PRO A 246 -6.60 -8.00 -0.02
N ASP A 247 -5.55 -7.25 0.31
CA ASP A 247 -4.91 -6.29 -0.58
C ASP A 247 -4.32 -6.90 -1.86
N ASP A 248 -4.04 -8.21 -1.89
CA ASP A 248 -3.57 -8.90 -3.08
C ASP A 248 -4.67 -9.12 -4.14
N TYR A 249 -5.93 -9.03 -3.73
CA TYR A 249 -7.09 -9.39 -4.55
C TYR A 249 -8.00 -8.20 -4.87
N ILE A 250 -8.01 -7.18 -4.01
CA ILE A 250 -8.74 -5.94 -4.24
C ILE A 250 -8.23 -5.27 -5.53
N VAL A 251 -9.16 -4.85 -6.37
CA VAL A 251 -8.81 -4.14 -7.61
C VAL A 251 -8.30 -2.75 -7.26
N LYS A 252 -7.01 -2.53 -7.47
CA LYS A 252 -6.34 -1.28 -7.14
C LYS A 252 -5.25 -0.90 -8.15
N LEU A 253 -4.96 0.38 -8.23
CA LEU A 253 -3.90 0.97 -9.03
C LEU A 253 -2.78 1.45 -8.11
N ASN A 254 -1.62 0.82 -8.23
CA ASN A 254 -0.41 1.20 -7.53
C ASN A 254 0.51 2.02 -8.44
N PHE A 255 1.34 2.88 -7.83
CA PHE A 255 2.27 3.75 -8.52
C PHE A 255 3.68 3.56 -7.98
N GLN A 256 4.65 3.60 -8.88
CA GLN A 256 6.07 3.57 -8.54
C GLN A 256 6.79 4.69 -9.28
N LEU A 257 7.47 5.57 -8.54
CA LEU A 257 8.33 6.56 -9.16
C LEU A 257 9.43 5.87 -9.96
N ALA A 258 9.46 6.12 -11.25
CA ALA A 258 10.42 5.53 -12.18
C ALA A 258 11.63 6.45 -12.40
N LYS A 259 11.38 7.76 -12.52
CA LYS A 259 12.41 8.72 -12.90
C LYS A 259 12.05 10.13 -12.47
N VAL A 260 13.05 10.91 -12.09
CA VAL A 260 12.95 12.35 -11.91
C VAL A 260 13.82 13.06 -12.94
N ASN A 261 13.22 13.98 -13.67
CA ASN A 261 13.90 14.87 -14.61
C ASN A 261 14.04 16.26 -13.95
N TYR A 262 15.27 16.69 -13.73
CA TYR A 262 15.53 18.00 -13.15
C TYR A 262 15.50 19.11 -14.23
N PRO A 263 15.11 20.35 -13.87
CA PRO A 263 15.09 21.47 -14.83
C PRO A 263 16.44 21.76 -15.47
N ASP A 264 17.55 21.43 -14.83
CA ASP A 264 18.91 21.59 -15.35
C ASP A 264 19.35 20.51 -16.35
N GLY A 265 18.43 19.62 -16.75
CA GLY A 265 18.67 18.55 -17.69
C GLY A 265 19.21 17.25 -17.06
N ARG A 266 19.57 17.25 -15.77
CA ARG A 266 19.92 16.00 -15.07
C ARG A 266 18.72 15.10 -14.93
N THR A 267 18.98 13.80 -14.91
CA THR A 267 17.94 12.80 -14.63
C THR A 267 18.39 11.87 -13.52
N LYS A 268 17.45 11.41 -12.70
CA LYS A 268 17.69 10.37 -11.71
C LYS A 268 16.66 9.27 -11.90
N GLU A 269 17.14 8.08 -12.18
CA GLU A 269 16.29 6.90 -12.30
C GLU A 269 16.14 6.22 -10.94
N PHE A 270 14.92 5.74 -10.69
CA PHE A 270 14.53 5.03 -9.46
C PHE A 270 14.05 3.62 -9.74
N LEU A 271 13.79 3.30 -11.03
CA LEU A 271 13.61 1.92 -11.42
C LEU A 271 14.93 1.21 -11.26
N SER A 272 14.93 0.22 -10.43
CA SER A 272 16.09 -0.61 -10.15
C SER A 272 15.91 -1.99 -10.79
N THR A 273 16.97 -2.78 -10.74
CA THR A 273 16.93 -4.22 -11.03
C THR A 273 17.20 -4.98 -9.75
N TRP A 274 16.77 -6.23 -9.66
CA TRP A 274 17.06 -7.04 -8.49
C TRP A 274 18.55 -7.10 -8.13
N PRO A 275 19.50 -7.26 -9.09
CA PRO A 275 20.93 -7.21 -8.78
C PRO A 275 21.39 -5.91 -8.11
N VAL A 276 20.86 -4.76 -8.56
CA VAL A 276 21.20 -3.45 -7.96
C VAL A 276 20.63 -3.35 -6.54
N LEU A 277 19.37 -3.72 -6.34
CA LEU A 277 18.72 -3.71 -5.03
C LEU A 277 19.41 -4.67 -4.03
N ILE A 278 19.82 -5.85 -4.50
CA ILE A 278 20.59 -6.81 -3.70
C ILE A 278 21.91 -6.17 -3.27
N LYS A 279 22.65 -5.56 -4.19
CA LYS A 279 23.90 -4.89 -3.88
C LYS A 279 23.72 -3.75 -2.87
N GLU A 280 22.75 -2.86 -3.11
CA GLU A 280 22.43 -1.76 -2.19
C GLU A 280 22.09 -2.27 -0.79
N TYR A 281 21.27 -3.32 -0.67
CA TYR A 281 20.93 -3.94 0.61
C TYR A 281 22.17 -4.52 1.32
N LEU A 282 23.05 -5.18 0.58
CA LEU A 282 24.28 -5.77 1.15
C LEU A 282 25.33 -4.71 1.53
N GLU A 283 25.25 -3.51 0.96
CA GLU A 283 26.10 -2.35 1.31
C GLU A 283 25.48 -1.45 2.39
N ASP A 284 24.21 -1.64 2.75
CA ASP A 284 23.50 -0.83 3.74
C ASP A 284 24.03 -1.07 5.17
N GLU A 285 24.09 0.03 5.96
CA GLU A 285 24.57 0.01 7.35
C GLU A 285 23.70 -0.84 8.29
N SER A 286 22.40 -0.87 8.04
CA SER A 286 21.40 -1.57 8.83
C SER A 286 21.07 -2.98 8.30
N ALA A 287 21.77 -3.43 7.25
CA ALA A 287 21.58 -4.74 6.64
C ALA A 287 22.92 -5.46 6.44
N GLY A 288 23.48 -5.48 5.23
CA GLY A 288 24.72 -6.26 4.97
C GLY A 288 25.92 -5.83 5.81
N LYS A 289 26.11 -4.53 6.08
CA LYS A 289 27.18 -4.09 7.01
C LYS A 289 26.86 -4.44 8.46
N PHE A 290 25.59 -4.45 8.86
CA PHE A 290 25.18 -4.94 10.17
C PHE A 290 25.59 -6.41 10.35
N ILE A 291 25.32 -7.29 9.37
CA ILE A 291 25.78 -8.70 9.38
C ILE A 291 27.28 -8.79 9.58
N ARG A 292 28.09 -8.02 8.83
CA ARG A 292 29.55 -8.02 8.95
C ARG A 292 30.04 -7.55 10.34
N LYS A 293 29.33 -6.60 10.97
CA LYS A 293 29.60 -6.18 12.36
C LYS A 293 29.29 -7.31 13.34
N CYS A 294 28.19 -8.06 13.12
CA CYS A 294 27.84 -9.24 13.92
C CYS A 294 28.90 -10.34 13.83
N GLU A 295 29.40 -10.65 12.62
CA GLU A 295 30.50 -11.62 12.40
C GLU A 295 31.74 -11.27 13.23
N LYS A 296 32.15 -10.00 13.19
CA LYS A 296 33.32 -9.51 13.93
C LYS A 296 33.13 -9.58 15.45
N SER A 297 31.89 -9.41 15.91
CA SER A 297 31.56 -9.42 17.35
C SER A 297 31.25 -10.81 17.90
N ALA A 298 31.20 -11.84 17.06
CA ALA A 298 30.75 -13.18 17.42
C ALA A 298 31.57 -13.78 18.56
N LYS A 299 32.90 -13.63 18.54
CA LYS A 299 33.80 -14.18 19.59
C LYS A 299 33.47 -13.60 20.98
N SER A 300 33.13 -12.32 21.06
CA SER A 300 32.76 -11.69 22.33
C SER A 300 31.35 -12.06 22.79
N LEU A 301 30.45 -12.42 21.87
CA LEU A 301 29.09 -12.80 22.18
C LEU A 301 28.94 -14.26 22.56
N LEU A 302 29.55 -15.15 21.77
CA LEU A 302 29.38 -16.60 21.91
C LEU A 302 30.41 -17.26 22.84
N GLY A 303 31.52 -16.58 23.13
CA GLY A 303 32.63 -17.16 23.86
C GLY A 303 33.31 -18.29 23.06
N ASN A 304 33.99 -19.20 23.77
CA ASN A 304 34.71 -20.31 23.14
C ASN A 304 33.87 -21.58 22.96
N SER A 305 32.67 -21.65 23.55
CA SER A 305 31.87 -22.87 23.57
C SER A 305 31.35 -23.31 22.19
N ILE A 306 30.93 -22.37 21.35
CA ILE A 306 30.46 -22.69 20.00
C ILE A 306 31.59 -22.86 19.00
N SER A 307 32.72 -22.13 19.18
CA SER A 307 33.87 -22.28 18.31
C SER A 307 34.58 -23.63 18.38
N GLN A 308 34.33 -24.40 19.43
CA GLN A 308 34.84 -25.77 19.61
C GLN A 308 33.99 -26.85 18.93
N LEU A 309 32.78 -26.54 18.56
CA LEU A 309 31.90 -27.48 17.85
C LEU A 309 32.41 -27.71 16.42
N THR A 310 32.37 -28.96 15.98
CA THR A 310 32.76 -29.35 14.62
C THR A 310 31.53 -29.65 13.74
N ASP A 311 30.48 -30.19 14.34
CA ASP A 311 29.24 -30.52 13.61
C ASP A 311 28.43 -29.27 13.25
N GLU A 312 28.06 -29.15 12.00
CA GLU A 312 27.33 -27.98 11.48
C GLU A 312 25.93 -27.83 12.10
N LYS A 313 25.26 -28.93 12.42
CA LYS A 313 23.95 -28.91 13.04
C LYS A 313 24.03 -28.47 14.50
N GLU A 314 25.05 -28.93 15.24
CA GLU A 314 25.29 -28.49 16.62
C GLU A 314 25.63 -27.00 16.68
N LYS A 315 26.47 -26.49 15.76
CA LYS A 315 26.73 -25.05 15.61
C LYS A 315 25.47 -24.27 15.39
N PHE A 316 24.65 -24.69 14.42
CA PHE A 316 23.38 -24.04 14.11
C PHE A 316 22.43 -24.00 15.32
N THR A 317 22.18 -25.15 15.95
CA THR A 317 21.30 -25.28 17.10
C THR A 317 21.81 -24.45 18.29
N GLY A 318 23.13 -24.49 18.56
CA GLY A 318 23.73 -23.68 19.63
C GLY A 318 23.59 -22.18 19.42
N ILE A 319 23.81 -21.70 18.18
CA ILE A 319 23.72 -20.27 17.86
C ILE A 319 22.26 -19.77 17.91
N ILE A 320 21.32 -20.49 17.32
CA ILE A 320 19.91 -20.08 17.32
C ILE A 320 19.33 -20.08 18.74
N SER A 321 19.67 -21.09 19.55
CA SER A 321 19.30 -21.17 20.96
C SER A 321 19.92 -20.03 21.77
N PHE A 322 21.17 -19.67 21.51
CA PHE A 322 21.81 -18.52 22.16
C PHE A 322 21.02 -17.23 21.89
N ILE A 323 20.61 -17.00 20.64
CA ILE A 323 19.85 -15.79 20.28
C ILE A 323 18.50 -15.80 20.95
N LYS A 324 17.74 -16.88 20.85
CA LYS A 324 16.40 -17.02 21.44
C LYS A 324 16.40 -16.82 22.97
N ASN A 325 17.47 -17.19 23.63
CA ASN A 325 17.59 -17.06 25.10
C ASN A 325 18.11 -15.70 25.56
N ASN A 326 18.75 -14.92 24.70
CA ASN A 326 19.42 -13.67 25.10
C ASN A 326 18.84 -12.42 24.48
N PHE A 327 18.03 -12.50 23.42
CA PHE A 327 17.49 -11.36 22.70
C PHE A 327 15.97 -11.49 22.54
N ASN A 328 15.27 -10.38 22.65
CA ASN A 328 13.82 -10.32 22.57
C ASN A 328 13.37 -9.59 21.31
N TYR A 329 12.43 -10.19 20.60
CA TYR A 329 11.74 -9.58 19.49
C TYR A 329 10.69 -8.58 19.97
N ASN A 330 10.69 -7.36 19.41
CA ASN A 330 9.79 -6.26 19.81
C ASN A 330 8.44 -6.23 19.05
N ASN A 331 8.10 -7.31 18.35
CA ASN A 331 6.91 -7.43 17.52
C ASN A 331 6.86 -6.46 16.31
N ARG A 332 7.97 -5.83 15.96
CA ARG A 332 8.10 -5.00 14.76
C ARG A 332 8.87 -5.73 13.69
N ARG A 333 8.24 -5.98 12.56
CA ARG A 333 8.91 -6.56 11.40
C ARG A 333 9.72 -5.50 10.67
N GLY A 334 10.78 -5.93 9.98
CA GLY A 334 11.61 -5.07 9.16
C GLY A 334 12.61 -5.87 8.35
N ILE A 335 13.05 -5.30 7.24
CA ILE A 335 14.16 -5.82 6.43
C ILE A 335 15.49 -5.17 6.82
N TYR A 336 15.45 -4.08 7.57
CA TYR A 336 16.60 -3.34 8.11
C TYR A 336 16.57 -3.36 9.64
N ALA A 337 17.75 -3.50 10.26
CA ALA A 337 17.90 -3.37 11.71
C ALA A 337 17.45 -1.97 12.17
N SER A 338 16.57 -1.90 13.16
CA SER A 338 16.07 -0.64 13.70
C SER A 338 17.03 0.04 14.67
N GLU A 339 17.97 -0.71 15.22
CA GLU A 339 19.01 -0.23 16.14
C GLU A 339 20.37 -0.67 15.63
N ASP A 340 21.41 0.12 15.91
CA ASP A 340 22.78 -0.32 15.64
C ASP A 340 23.18 -1.51 16.53
N LEU A 341 24.22 -2.24 16.13
CA LEU A 341 24.62 -3.47 16.83
C LEU A 341 24.98 -3.24 18.31
N LYS A 342 25.61 -2.12 18.65
CA LYS A 342 26.05 -1.82 20.01
C LYS A 342 24.85 -1.57 20.92
N GLU A 343 23.88 -0.80 20.43
CA GLU A 343 22.61 -0.55 21.15
C GLU A 343 21.80 -1.82 21.27
N PHE A 344 21.67 -2.59 20.20
CA PHE A 344 20.93 -3.84 20.19
C PHE A 344 21.50 -4.86 21.21
N ILE A 345 22.82 -5.03 21.25
CA ILE A 345 23.47 -5.93 22.22
C ILE A 345 23.23 -5.44 23.66
N ARG A 346 23.28 -4.13 23.90
CA ARG A 346 23.04 -3.54 25.22
C ARG A 346 21.59 -3.71 25.67
N ASN A 347 20.65 -3.39 24.78
CA ASN A 347 19.22 -3.38 25.08
C ASN A 347 18.60 -4.78 25.04
N LYS A 348 19.21 -5.72 24.33
CA LYS A 348 18.74 -7.09 24.08
C LYS A 348 17.33 -7.16 23.52
N HIS A 349 16.90 -6.12 22.81
CA HIS A 349 15.55 -5.99 22.31
C HIS A 349 15.59 -5.26 20.95
N GLY A 350 15.02 -5.85 19.90
CA GLY A 350 15.07 -5.29 18.55
C GLY A 350 13.99 -5.82 17.62
N ASN A 351 13.94 -5.31 16.40
CA ASN A 351 13.01 -5.79 15.38
C ASN A 351 13.46 -7.14 14.78
N SER A 352 12.66 -7.72 13.90
CA SER A 352 12.99 -9.01 13.27
C SER A 352 14.32 -8.99 12.52
N ALA A 353 14.69 -7.85 11.91
CA ALA A 353 15.97 -7.72 11.23
C ALA A 353 17.14 -7.69 12.22
N ASN A 354 17.05 -6.99 13.36
CA ASN A 354 18.10 -7.07 14.39
C ASN A 354 18.36 -8.52 14.79
N ILE A 355 17.33 -9.31 15.03
CA ILE A 355 17.41 -10.71 15.47
C ILE A 355 18.01 -11.59 14.36
N ASN A 356 17.43 -11.58 13.16
CA ASN A 356 17.79 -12.52 12.11
C ASN A 356 19.10 -12.15 11.38
N LEU A 357 19.45 -10.86 11.28
CA LEU A 357 20.76 -10.45 10.76
C LEU A 357 21.87 -10.77 11.76
N LEU A 358 21.61 -10.69 13.09
CA LEU A 358 22.54 -11.21 14.10
C LEU A 358 22.72 -12.72 13.93
N LEU A 359 21.65 -13.49 13.77
CA LEU A 359 21.71 -14.94 13.51
C LEU A 359 22.63 -15.25 12.32
N ILE A 360 22.43 -14.56 11.18
CA ILE A 360 23.22 -14.77 9.98
C ILE A 360 24.71 -14.46 10.24
N GLY A 361 25.03 -13.34 10.91
CA GLY A 361 26.40 -12.97 11.22
C GLY A 361 27.09 -13.98 12.13
N LEU A 362 26.41 -14.48 13.17
CA LEU A 362 26.96 -15.50 14.07
C LEU A 362 27.16 -16.84 13.38
N LEU A 363 26.23 -17.28 12.51
CA LEU A 363 26.37 -18.48 11.70
C LEU A 363 27.57 -18.42 10.76
N ARG A 364 27.75 -17.28 10.08
CA ARG A 364 28.90 -17.05 9.19
C ARG A 364 30.23 -17.10 9.97
N SER A 365 30.28 -16.48 11.15
CA SER A 365 31.48 -16.52 11.99
C SER A 365 31.84 -17.94 12.46
N ALA A 366 30.88 -18.83 12.59
CA ALA A 366 31.06 -20.25 12.91
C ALA A 366 31.42 -21.12 11.69
N GLY A 367 31.60 -20.50 10.50
CA GLY A 367 31.97 -21.16 9.25
C GLY A 367 30.79 -21.76 8.47
N LEU A 368 29.55 -21.45 8.85
CA LEU A 368 28.36 -21.89 8.10
C LEU A 368 28.05 -20.91 6.97
N GLN A 369 27.64 -21.42 5.81
CA GLN A 369 27.11 -20.58 4.74
C GLN A 369 25.69 -20.15 5.10
N ALA A 370 25.51 -18.85 5.32
CA ALA A 370 24.21 -18.28 5.68
C ALA A 370 23.98 -16.96 4.91
N ASP A 371 22.81 -16.82 4.29
CA ASP A 371 22.42 -15.64 3.52
C ASP A 371 21.07 -15.10 4.00
N PRO A 372 20.86 -13.78 3.99
CA PRO A 372 19.55 -13.22 4.27
C PRO A 372 18.57 -13.49 3.14
N ILE A 373 17.34 -13.77 3.49
CA ILE A 373 16.21 -13.85 2.55
C ILE A 373 15.22 -12.77 2.92
N LEU A 374 14.93 -11.89 1.99
CA LEU A 374 13.82 -10.95 2.14
C LEU A 374 12.52 -11.62 1.78
N ILE A 375 11.53 -11.46 2.63
CA ILE A 375 10.20 -12.04 2.48
C ILE A 375 9.12 -10.99 2.72
N SER A 376 7.95 -11.26 2.14
CA SER A 376 6.70 -10.61 2.52
C SER A 376 5.93 -11.56 3.42
N THR A 377 5.45 -11.11 4.56
CA THR A 377 4.61 -11.95 5.40
C THR A 377 3.19 -12.06 4.84
N ARG A 378 2.45 -13.11 5.24
CA ARG A 378 1.10 -13.41 4.73
C ARG A 378 0.14 -12.23 4.83
N ASP A 379 0.24 -11.45 5.88
CA ASP A 379 -0.58 -10.27 6.16
C ASP A 379 -0.11 -8.98 5.46
N HIS A 380 1.06 -9.02 4.81
CA HIS A 380 1.61 -7.89 4.05
C HIS A 380 1.34 -7.98 2.55
N GLY A 381 1.07 -9.19 2.04
CA GLY A 381 0.75 -9.44 0.65
C GLY A 381 1.87 -10.14 -0.14
N LYS A 382 1.63 -10.31 -1.43
CA LYS A 382 2.50 -11.10 -2.32
C LYS A 382 3.63 -10.28 -2.90
N VAL A 383 4.80 -10.93 -3.05
CA VAL A 383 5.92 -10.36 -3.81
C VAL A 383 5.69 -10.54 -5.31
N ARG A 384 5.91 -9.48 -6.07
CA ARG A 384 5.83 -9.50 -7.54
C ARG A 384 7.23 -9.51 -8.14
N ALA A 385 7.76 -10.71 -8.40
CA ALA A 385 9.14 -10.90 -8.87
C ALA A 385 9.46 -10.15 -10.18
N ALA A 386 8.47 -9.85 -11.01
CA ALA A 386 8.64 -9.06 -12.25
C ALA A 386 8.91 -7.56 -11.99
N TYR A 387 8.67 -7.07 -10.78
CA TYR A 387 8.79 -5.65 -10.43
C TYR A 387 9.82 -5.47 -9.31
N PRO A 388 11.06 -5.05 -9.60
CA PRO A 388 12.08 -4.81 -8.59
C PRO A 388 11.71 -3.65 -7.66
N TYR A 389 11.13 -3.97 -6.50
CA TYR A 389 10.66 -2.99 -5.54
C TYR A 389 10.78 -3.50 -4.10
N MET A 390 11.62 -2.85 -3.29
CA MET A 390 11.93 -3.29 -1.92
C MET A 390 10.73 -3.23 -0.97
N HIS A 391 9.72 -2.40 -1.25
CA HIS A 391 8.50 -2.31 -0.43
C HIS A 391 7.62 -3.57 -0.46
N PHE A 392 7.87 -4.51 -1.37
CA PHE A 392 7.22 -5.81 -1.30
C PHE A 392 7.66 -6.63 -0.10
N PHE A 393 8.77 -6.28 0.54
CA PHE A 393 9.31 -7.04 1.66
C PHE A 393 9.11 -6.29 2.97
N ASN A 394 8.67 -6.99 3.99
CA ASN A 394 8.51 -6.46 5.34
C ASN A 394 9.26 -7.27 6.41
N ASN A 395 9.92 -8.36 6.02
CA ASN A 395 10.66 -9.20 6.96
C ASN A 395 11.90 -9.82 6.33
N VAL A 396 12.88 -10.19 7.15
CA VAL A 396 14.08 -10.93 6.75
C VAL A 396 14.22 -12.17 7.61
N ILE A 397 14.57 -13.31 6.98
CA ILE A 397 14.88 -14.59 7.61
C ILE A 397 16.25 -15.07 7.15
N ALA A 398 16.79 -16.10 7.79
CA ALA A 398 18.06 -16.71 7.42
C ALA A 398 17.86 -17.93 6.50
N CYS A 399 18.72 -18.06 5.46
CA CYS A 399 18.93 -19.30 4.73
C CYS A 399 20.32 -19.84 5.11
N VAL A 400 20.41 -20.98 5.71
CA VAL A 400 21.66 -21.60 6.13
C VAL A 400 21.86 -22.94 5.42
N SER A 401 23.08 -23.22 4.99
CA SER A 401 23.47 -24.54 4.49
C SER A 401 24.00 -25.39 5.64
N ILE A 402 23.39 -26.55 5.87
CA ILE A 402 23.79 -27.53 6.88
C ILE A 402 23.96 -28.88 6.19
N ASN A 403 25.16 -29.43 6.19
CA ASN A 403 25.51 -30.69 5.51
C ASN A 403 25.05 -30.68 4.03
N GLY A 404 25.26 -29.56 3.33
CA GLY A 404 24.88 -29.34 1.92
C GLY A 404 23.38 -29.13 1.66
N LYS A 405 22.52 -29.12 2.68
CA LYS A 405 21.09 -28.86 2.54
C LYS A 405 20.73 -27.46 3.03
N LYS A 406 20.00 -26.70 2.21
CA LYS A 406 19.48 -25.39 2.61
C LYS A 406 18.37 -25.55 3.64
N ARG A 407 18.43 -24.74 4.69
CA ARG A 407 17.40 -24.62 5.73
C ARG A 407 17.04 -23.14 5.91
N LEU A 408 15.76 -22.90 6.13
CA LEU A 408 15.26 -21.59 6.51
C LEU A 408 15.18 -21.51 8.04
N ALA A 409 15.53 -20.37 8.62
CA ALA A 409 15.49 -20.17 10.06
C ALA A 409 15.04 -18.75 10.40
N ASP A 410 14.30 -18.65 11.49
CA ASP A 410 13.87 -17.39 12.11
C ASP A 410 14.04 -17.53 13.63
N ALA A 411 14.74 -16.58 14.25
CA ALA A 411 15.01 -16.61 15.69
C ALA A 411 14.12 -15.63 16.49
N THR A 412 13.06 -15.08 15.88
CA THR A 412 12.15 -14.13 16.55
C THR A 412 11.21 -14.78 17.55
N ASP A 413 10.87 -16.06 17.37
CA ASP A 413 10.01 -16.82 18.26
C ASP A 413 10.85 -17.79 19.13
N ALA A 414 10.96 -17.49 20.42
CA ALA A 414 11.74 -18.29 21.36
C ALA A 414 11.21 -19.71 21.56
N TYR A 415 9.92 -19.94 21.33
CA TYR A 415 9.26 -21.23 21.57
C TYR A 415 9.10 -22.10 20.33
N LEU A 416 9.30 -21.50 19.14
CA LEU A 416 9.21 -22.25 17.90
C LEU A 416 10.43 -23.16 17.69
N ALA A 417 10.20 -24.37 17.21
CA ALA A 417 11.30 -25.29 16.88
C ALA A 417 12.22 -24.68 15.79
N ASP A 418 13.53 -24.96 15.88
CA ASP A 418 14.56 -24.33 15.04
C ASP A 418 14.47 -24.67 13.54
N ASN A 419 13.69 -25.68 13.19
CA ASN A 419 13.43 -26.09 11.81
C ASN A 419 12.11 -25.56 11.25
N LEU A 420 11.39 -24.74 12.00
CA LEU A 420 10.12 -24.14 11.59
C LEU A 420 10.27 -22.62 11.45
N LEU A 421 9.49 -22.05 10.56
CA LEU A 421 9.28 -20.60 10.46
C LEU A 421 7.96 -20.21 11.13
N PRO A 422 7.83 -18.99 11.66
CA PRO A 422 6.54 -18.42 12.02
C PRO A 422 5.56 -18.55 10.86
N ILE A 423 4.29 -18.88 11.14
CA ILE A 423 3.27 -19.08 10.09
C ILE A 423 3.16 -17.91 9.14
N ALA A 424 3.34 -16.68 9.64
CA ALA A 424 3.33 -15.49 8.81
C ALA A 424 4.41 -15.46 7.73
N CYS A 425 5.52 -16.19 7.89
CA CYS A 425 6.63 -16.23 6.94
C CYS A 425 6.40 -17.18 5.75
N TYR A 426 5.39 -18.04 5.80
CA TYR A 426 5.05 -18.95 4.70
C TYR A 426 4.17 -18.23 3.67
N ASN A 427 4.78 -17.43 2.79
CA ASN A 427 4.07 -16.62 1.80
C ASN A 427 4.78 -16.62 0.44
N GLU A 428 4.59 -17.68 -0.34
CA GLU A 428 5.04 -17.91 -1.71
C GLU A 428 6.56 -17.75 -1.93
N LEU A 429 7.08 -16.52 -2.11
CA LEU A 429 8.43 -16.27 -2.59
C LEU A 429 9.27 -15.45 -1.60
N GLY A 430 10.54 -15.84 -1.45
CA GLY A 430 11.57 -15.05 -0.78
C GLY A 430 12.77 -14.81 -1.69
N LEU A 431 13.35 -13.61 -1.64
CA LEU A 431 14.54 -13.23 -2.41
C LEU A 431 15.81 -13.43 -1.57
N VAL A 432 16.70 -14.26 -2.06
CA VAL A 432 18.03 -14.46 -1.43
C VAL A 432 18.90 -13.26 -1.71
N MET A 433 19.41 -12.61 -0.67
CA MET A 433 20.27 -11.44 -0.78
C MET A 433 21.73 -11.88 -0.87
N LYS A 434 22.13 -12.30 -2.08
CA LYS A 434 23.48 -12.74 -2.41
C LYS A 434 23.97 -12.02 -3.64
N GLU A 435 25.18 -11.43 -3.57
CA GLU A 435 25.76 -10.67 -4.69
C GLU A 435 26.00 -11.56 -5.92
N GLY A 436 25.65 -11.02 -7.09
CA GLY A 436 25.83 -11.67 -8.39
C GLY A 436 24.78 -12.71 -8.74
N ASP A 437 23.81 -12.98 -7.87
CA ASP A 437 22.77 -14.00 -8.09
C ASP A 437 21.37 -13.48 -7.71
N VAL A 438 20.38 -13.72 -8.59
CA VAL A 438 18.97 -13.41 -8.33
C VAL A 438 18.22 -14.71 -8.11
N THR A 439 18.26 -15.20 -6.89
CA THR A 439 17.64 -16.48 -6.52
C THR A 439 16.37 -16.26 -5.72
N TRP A 440 15.26 -16.80 -6.21
CA TRP A 440 13.99 -16.88 -5.51
C TRP A 440 13.82 -18.26 -4.88
N LEU A 441 13.36 -18.28 -3.64
CA LEU A 441 13.02 -19.51 -2.93
C LEU A 441 11.51 -19.56 -2.66
N ASN A 442 10.94 -20.75 -2.84
CA ASN A 442 9.57 -21.00 -2.43
C ASN A 442 9.53 -21.21 -0.91
N LEU A 443 8.65 -20.46 -0.24
CA LEU A 443 8.47 -20.43 1.21
C LEU A 443 7.30 -21.32 1.68
N GLN A 444 6.73 -22.15 0.81
CA GLN A 444 5.68 -23.07 1.20
C GLN A 444 6.25 -24.14 2.15
N SER A 445 5.48 -24.50 3.18
CA SER A 445 5.87 -25.60 4.05
C SER A 445 5.92 -26.88 3.20
N SER A 446 7.05 -27.57 3.20
CA SER A 446 7.09 -28.95 2.74
C SER A 446 6.28 -29.78 3.74
N THR A 447 5.05 -30.14 3.39
CA THR A 447 4.30 -31.19 4.07
C THR A 447 5.05 -32.52 3.97
#